data_a2e4240cdc0356473f9b3d5734fb19dd
#
_entry.id   a2e4240cdc0356473f9b3d5734fb19dd
#
_cell.length_a   1.000
_cell.length_b   1.000
_cell.length_c   1.000
_cell.angle_alpha   90.00
_cell.angle_beta   90.00
_cell.angle_gamma   90.00
#
_symmetry.space_group_name_H-M   'P 1'
#
loop_
_entity.id
_entity.type
_entity.pdbx_description
1 polymer ?
#
loop_
_entity_poly.entity_id
_entity_poly.type
_entity_poly.pdbx_seq_one_letter_code
_entity_poly.pdbx_strand_id
1 'polypeptide(L)'
;MTHAKMTRDSFHVFQANARNALKQSEQVPSILICAGTGCIAGGAMKIYDNLKAECEQRGLKIYVGLKHDTDEEKSLHVKMSGCHGFCEMGPLVHIEPLGVMYIHVKPEDCHEILEKTVLGGEIIDRLVYHLDGVAYPRQADIPFYKKQHR
;
A
#
# COMPACT_ATOMS: atom_id res chain seq x y z
N MET A 1 -22.60 30.22 3.84
CA MET A 1 -22.66 28.89 4.49
C MET A 1 -22.04 29.04 5.87
N THR A 2 -22.84 29.02 6.95
CA THR A 2 -22.37 29.08 8.32
C THR A 2 -21.78 27.73 8.71
N HIS A 3 -20.46 27.64 8.80
CA HIS A 3 -19.81 26.47 9.36
C HIS A 3 -20.19 26.34 10.85
N ALA A 4 -20.99 25.33 11.19
CA ALA A 4 -21.28 25.02 12.57
C ALA A 4 -19.96 24.73 13.31
N LYS A 5 -19.70 25.45 14.41
CA LYS A 5 -18.50 25.19 15.23
C LYS A 5 -18.60 23.78 15.81
N MET A 6 -17.55 22.99 15.60
CA MET A 6 -17.43 21.66 16.19
C MET A 6 -17.31 21.78 17.71
N THR A 7 -18.19 21.14 18.45
CA THR A 7 -18.11 21.04 19.92
C THR A 7 -17.12 19.93 20.31
N ARG A 8 -16.66 19.91 21.56
CA ARG A 8 -15.77 18.85 22.07
C ARG A 8 -16.39 17.46 21.89
N ASP A 9 -17.69 17.32 22.19
CA ASP A 9 -18.39 16.04 22.09
C ASP A 9 -18.56 15.60 20.63
N SER A 10 -18.92 16.52 19.74
CA SER A 10 -19.01 16.22 18.30
C SER A 10 -17.64 15.86 17.69
N PHE A 11 -16.55 16.44 18.21
CA PHE A 11 -15.20 16.07 17.81
C PHE A 11 -14.84 14.65 18.25
N HIS A 12 -15.17 14.25 19.47
CA HIS A 12 -14.91 12.87 19.93
C HIS A 12 -15.70 11.83 19.13
N VAL A 13 -16.96 12.12 18.80
CA VAL A 13 -17.77 11.26 17.93
C VAL A 13 -17.14 11.16 16.53
N PHE A 14 -16.75 12.29 15.95
CA PHE A 14 -16.07 12.31 14.66
C PHE A 14 -14.76 11.49 14.69
N GLN A 15 -13.95 11.67 15.74
CA GLN A 15 -12.70 10.94 15.91
C GLN A 15 -12.93 9.42 16.02
N ALA A 16 -13.95 9.00 16.78
CA ALA A 16 -14.30 7.59 16.91
C ALA A 16 -14.74 6.99 15.57
N ASN A 17 -15.60 7.69 14.83
CA ASN A 17 -16.05 7.27 13.50
C ASN A 17 -14.89 7.19 12.50
N ALA A 18 -14.00 8.18 12.49
CA ALA A 18 -12.80 8.17 11.64
C ALA A 18 -11.87 7.00 11.96
N ARG A 19 -11.65 6.68 13.25
CA ARG A 19 -10.85 5.51 13.65
C ARG A 19 -11.49 4.20 13.22
N ASN A 20 -12.80 4.08 13.29
CA ASN A 20 -13.50 2.87 12.84
C ASN A 20 -13.41 2.71 11.32
N ALA A 21 -13.61 3.80 10.58
CA ALA A 21 -13.45 3.80 9.12
C ALA A 21 -12.03 3.41 8.69
N LEU A 22 -10.99 3.92 9.38
CA LEU A 22 -9.60 3.55 9.15
C LEU A 22 -9.38 2.05 9.37
N LYS A 23 -9.85 1.50 10.51
CA LYS A 23 -9.71 0.06 10.79
C LYS A 23 -10.38 -0.82 9.75
N GLN A 24 -11.52 -0.40 9.20
CA GLN A 24 -12.19 -1.12 8.12
C GLN A 24 -11.40 -1.04 6.82
N SER A 25 -10.85 0.13 6.49
CA SER A 25 -10.04 0.30 5.28
C SER A 25 -8.70 -0.46 5.33
N GLU A 26 -8.14 -0.68 6.51
CA GLU A 26 -6.91 -1.47 6.71
C GLU A 26 -7.11 -2.97 6.40
N GLN A 27 -8.33 -3.46 6.36
CA GLN A 27 -8.63 -4.87 6.03
C GLN A 27 -8.83 -5.12 4.54
N VAL A 28 -8.96 -4.05 3.74
CA VAL A 28 -9.13 -4.18 2.29
C VAL A 28 -7.79 -4.47 1.63
N PRO A 29 -7.69 -5.53 0.80
CA PRO A 29 -6.45 -5.80 0.06
C PRO A 29 -6.02 -4.58 -0.75
N SER A 30 -4.83 -4.10 -0.51
CA SER A 30 -4.32 -2.89 -1.15
C SER A 30 -2.87 -3.06 -1.58
N ILE A 31 -2.56 -2.63 -2.80
CA ILE A 31 -1.21 -2.51 -3.33
C ILE A 31 -0.86 -1.03 -3.36
N LEU A 32 0.10 -0.63 -2.55
CA LEU A 32 0.56 0.75 -2.45
C LEU A 32 1.91 0.88 -3.14
N ILE A 33 1.98 1.68 -4.18
CA ILE A 33 3.22 1.95 -4.94
C ILE A 33 3.77 3.30 -4.47
N CYS A 34 5.01 3.33 -4.02
CA CYS A 34 5.66 4.56 -3.56
C CYS A 34 5.78 5.57 -4.71
N ALA A 35 5.19 6.75 -4.53
CA ALA A 35 5.26 7.88 -5.46
C ALA A 35 6.28 8.96 -5.05
N GLY A 36 7.25 8.63 -4.21
CA GLY A 36 8.38 9.49 -3.95
C GLY A 36 9.21 9.72 -5.22
N THR A 37 9.85 10.88 -5.34
CA THR A 37 10.59 11.29 -6.55
C THR A 37 11.59 10.24 -7.03
N GLY A 38 12.34 9.61 -6.11
CA GLY A 38 13.30 8.55 -6.44
C GLY A 38 12.62 7.30 -6.99
N CYS A 39 11.49 6.88 -6.42
CA CYS A 39 10.74 5.72 -6.90
C CYS A 39 10.09 5.99 -8.28
N ILE A 40 9.58 7.20 -8.50
CA ILE A 40 9.04 7.62 -9.83
C ILE A 40 10.14 7.58 -10.88
N ALA A 41 11.32 8.15 -10.57
CA ALA A 41 12.48 8.10 -11.46
C ALA A 41 12.95 6.66 -11.74
N GLY A 42 12.81 5.76 -10.75
CA GLY A 42 13.09 4.33 -10.85
C GLY A 42 12.03 3.50 -11.59
N GLY A 43 10.94 4.12 -12.07
CA GLY A 43 9.92 3.44 -12.88
C GLY A 43 8.63 3.06 -12.14
N ALA A 44 8.35 3.63 -10.96
CA ALA A 44 7.14 3.34 -10.18
C ALA A 44 5.83 3.53 -10.97
N MET A 45 5.81 4.49 -11.91
CA MET A 45 4.63 4.69 -12.77
C MET A 45 4.37 3.48 -13.68
N LYS A 46 5.41 2.90 -14.25
CA LYS A 46 5.28 1.68 -15.08
C LYS A 46 4.80 0.49 -14.26
N ILE A 47 5.27 0.37 -13.01
CA ILE A 47 4.81 -0.66 -12.07
C ILE A 47 3.31 -0.48 -11.81
N TYR A 48 2.88 0.75 -11.54
CA TYR A 48 1.47 1.08 -11.32
C TYR A 48 0.60 0.71 -12.53
N ASP A 49 1.00 1.13 -13.73
CA ASP A 49 0.27 0.86 -14.97
C ASP A 49 0.19 -0.65 -15.26
N ASN A 50 1.31 -1.39 -15.06
CA ASN A 50 1.35 -2.83 -15.26
C ASN A 50 0.46 -3.58 -14.25
N LEU A 51 0.53 -3.24 -12.95
CA LEU A 51 -0.35 -3.85 -11.93
C LEU A 51 -1.82 -3.61 -12.25
N LYS A 52 -2.15 -2.40 -12.69
CA LYS A 52 -3.51 -2.07 -13.10
C LYS A 52 -3.96 -2.92 -14.29
N ALA A 53 -3.15 -3.01 -15.34
CA ALA A 53 -3.45 -3.80 -16.52
C ALA A 53 -3.60 -5.30 -16.21
N GLU A 54 -2.71 -5.87 -15.38
CA GLU A 54 -2.79 -7.26 -14.92
C GLU A 54 -4.09 -7.55 -14.14
N CYS A 55 -4.49 -6.65 -13.27
CA CYS A 55 -5.76 -6.77 -12.54
C CYS A 55 -6.96 -6.73 -13.50
N GLU A 56 -6.98 -5.80 -14.44
CA GLU A 56 -8.05 -5.67 -15.45
C GLU A 56 -8.16 -6.92 -16.33
N GLN A 57 -7.04 -7.48 -16.79
CA GLN A 57 -7.00 -8.71 -17.58
C GLN A 57 -7.56 -9.93 -16.83
N ARG A 58 -7.39 -9.96 -15.50
CA ARG A 58 -7.93 -11.02 -14.63
C ARG A 58 -9.37 -10.79 -14.19
N GLY A 59 -10.01 -9.70 -14.64
CA GLY A 59 -11.36 -9.32 -14.24
C GLY A 59 -11.49 -8.97 -12.76
N LEU A 60 -10.40 -8.63 -12.10
CA LEU A 60 -10.42 -8.15 -10.72
C LEU A 60 -11.00 -6.74 -10.71
N LYS A 61 -11.99 -6.52 -9.86
CA LYS A 61 -12.50 -5.16 -9.64
C LYS A 61 -11.42 -4.35 -8.92
N ILE A 62 -10.89 -3.34 -9.61
CA ILE A 62 -9.87 -2.45 -9.07
C ILE A 62 -10.52 -1.15 -8.66
N TYR A 63 -10.18 -0.69 -7.47
CA TYR A 63 -10.48 0.66 -7.05
C TYR A 63 -9.24 1.55 -7.21
N VAL A 64 -9.39 2.61 -8.01
CA VAL A 64 -8.32 3.59 -8.33
C VAL A 64 -8.82 4.99 -7.98
N GLY A 65 -9.06 5.26 -6.71
CA GLY A 65 -9.61 6.57 -6.37
C GLY A 65 -9.29 7.04 -4.96
N LEU A 66 -9.43 8.36 -4.77
CA LEU A 66 -9.31 9.04 -3.47
C LEU A 66 -10.66 9.24 -2.78
N LYS A 67 -11.78 8.79 -3.38
CA LYS A 67 -13.13 8.95 -2.84
C LYS A 67 -13.59 7.68 -2.15
N HIS A 68 -14.17 7.83 -0.97
CA HIS A 68 -14.91 6.81 -0.25
C HIS A 68 -16.29 6.62 -0.91
N ASP A 69 -16.39 5.78 -1.93
CA ASP A 69 -17.66 5.31 -2.45
C ASP A 69 -17.97 3.93 -1.86
N THR A 70 -19.22 3.73 -1.47
CA THR A 70 -19.71 2.63 -0.64
C THR A 70 -19.71 1.23 -1.27
N ASP A 71 -19.26 1.07 -2.52
CA ASP A 71 -19.18 -0.22 -3.22
C ASP A 71 -17.79 -0.91 -3.09
N GLU A 72 -16.96 -0.45 -2.15
CA GLU A 72 -15.55 -0.80 -2.01
C GLU A 72 -15.27 -2.15 -1.35
N GLU A 73 -16.23 -2.79 -0.72
CA GLU A 73 -16.00 -3.93 0.20
C GLU A 73 -15.39 -5.20 -0.44
N LYS A 74 -15.24 -5.25 -1.77
CA LYS A 74 -14.72 -6.45 -2.47
C LYS A 74 -13.72 -6.15 -3.58
N SER A 75 -13.18 -4.94 -3.66
CA SER A 75 -12.25 -4.56 -4.71
C SER A 75 -10.81 -4.49 -4.19
N LEU A 76 -9.87 -4.95 -5.01
CA LEU A 76 -8.45 -4.76 -4.78
C LEU A 76 -8.10 -3.28 -5.03
N HIS A 77 -7.47 -2.64 -4.07
CA HIS A 77 -7.03 -1.26 -4.22
C HIS A 77 -5.60 -1.21 -4.80
N VAL A 78 -5.42 -0.54 -5.93
CA VAL A 78 -4.10 -0.22 -6.49
C VAL A 78 -3.91 1.28 -6.43
N LYS A 79 -3.03 1.75 -5.53
CA LYS A 79 -2.90 3.18 -5.22
C LYS A 79 -1.44 3.63 -5.25
N MET A 80 -1.24 4.88 -5.68
CA MET A 80 0.02 5.57 -5.44
C MET A 80 0.03 6.09 -4.00
N SER A 81 1.08 5.78 -3.25
CA SER A 81 1.26 6.26 -1.88
C SER A 81 2.24 7.43 -1.81
N GLY A 82 2.30 8.11 -0.66
CA GLY A 82 3.39 9.03 -0.36
C GLY A 82 4.75 8.32 -0.28
N CYS A 83 5.80 9.11 -0.06
CA CYS A 83 7.16 8.57 0.08
C CYS A 83 7.26 7.74 1.38
N HIS A 84 7.76 6.51 1.27
CA HIS A 84 8.02 5.64 2.41
C HIS A 84 9.35 5.93 3.12
N GLY A 85 10.15 6.87 2.61
CA GLY A 85 11.43 7.28 3.22
C GLY A 85 12.59 6.31 3.00
N PHE A 86 12.42 5.27 2.20
CA PHE A 86 13.44 4.25 1.93
C PHE A 86 13.86 4.27 0.46
N CYS A 87 14.17 5.47 -0.03
CA CYS A 87 14.39 5.76 -1.46
C CYS A 87 15.53 4.96 -2.08
N GLU A 88 16.56 4.62 -1.32
CA GLU A 88 17.69 3.81 -1.78
C GLU A 88 17.26 2.41 -2.25
N MET A 89 16.19 1.88 -1.65
CA MET A 89 15.64 0.57 -1.97
C MET A 89 14.47 0.63 -2.98
N GLY A 90 14.22 1.80 -3.59
CA GLY A 90 13.13 1.97 -4.55
C GLY A 90 13.39 1.32 -5.90
N PRO A 91 12.35 1.11 -6.70
CA PRO A 91 10.92 1.30 -6.42
C PRO A 91 10.35 0.38 -5.35
N LEU A 92 9.48 0.93 -4.48
CA LEU A 92 8.87 0.22 -3.36
C LEU A 92 7.41 -0.09 -3.65
N VAL A 93 6.99 -1.33 -3.31
CA VAL A 93 5.59 -1.76 -3.34
C VAL A 93 5.22 -2.35 -1.99
N HIS A 94 4.15 -1.82 -1.39
CA HIS A 94 3.65 -2.27 -0.10
C HIS A 94 2.29 -2.96 -0.26
N ILE A 95 2.13 -4.13 0.35
CA ILE A 95 0.93 -4.97 0.24
C ILE A 95 0.22 -5.03 1.58
N GLU A 96 -0.99 -4.47 1.64
CA GLU A 96 -1.87 -4.53 2.80
C GLU A 96 -2.97 -5.60 2.60
N PRO A 97 -3.47 -6.27 3.64
CA PRO A 97 -3.11 -6.12 5.08
C PRO A 97 -1.90 -6.96 5.52
N LEU A 98 -1.18 -7.61 4.61
CA LEU A 98 -0.02 -8.45 4.93
C LEU A 98 1.14 -7.65 5.54
N GLY A 99 1.18 -6.33 5.32
CA GLY A 99 2.26 -5.45 5.74
C GLY A 99 3.58 -5.70 5.02
N VAL A 100 3.56 -6.46 3.91
CA VAL A 100 4.75 -6.84 3.14
C VAL A 100 5.24 -5.64 2.34
N MET A 101 6.54 -5.38 2.41
CA MET A 101 7.19 -4.36 1.59
C MET A 101 8.24 -4.97 0.68
N TYR A 102 8.04 -4.81 -0.62
CA TYR A 102 8.97 -5.20 -1.65
C TYR A 102 9.86 -4.03 -2.08
N ILE A 103 11.13 -4.33 -2.31
CA ILE A 103 12.17 -3.38 -2.73
C ILE A 103 12.64 -3.68 -4.15
N HIS A 104 13.22 -2.67 -4.80
CA HIS A 104 13.80 -2.79 -6.16
C HIS A 104 12.85 -3.44 -7.17
N VAL A 105 11.55 -3.23 -7.00
CA VAL A 105 10.51 -3.84 -7.84
C VAL A 105 10.63 -3.33 -9.27
N LYS A 106 10.50 -4.26 -10.21
CA LYS A 106 10.50 -3.97 -11.64
C LYS A 106 9.12 -4.22 -12.25
N PRO A 107 8.82 -3.63 -13.42
CA PRO A 107 7.55 -3.89 -14.11
C PRO A 107 7.29 -5.38 -14.38
N GLU A 108 8.34 -6.17 -14.59
CA GLU A 108 8.25 -7.62 -14.84
C GLU A 108 7.79 -8.41 -13.60
N ASP A 109 8.00 -7.86 -12.40
CA ASP A 109 7.62 -8.51 -11.14
C ASP A 109 6.13 -8.41 -10.84
N CYS A 110 5.39 -7.53 -11.52
CA CYS A 110 3.99 -7.23 -11.24
C CYS A 110 3.09 -8.46 -11.31
N HIS A 111 3.28 -9.31 -12.32
CA HIS A 111 2.53 -10.55 -12.48
C HIS A 111 2.75 -11.49 -11.29
N GLU A 112 4.01 -11.70 -10.90
CA GLU A 112 4.37 -12.57 -9.78
C GLU A 112 3.85 -12.03 -8.45
N ILE A 113 3.97 -10.71 -8.22
CA ILE A 113 3.45 -10.05 -7.01
C ILE A 113 1.95 -10.25 -6.88
N LEU A 114 1.20 -10.05 -7.98
CA LEU A 114 -0.24 -10.21 -7.96
C LEU A 114 -0.64 -11.68 -7.70
N GLU A 115 -0.02 -12.62 -8.40
CA GLU A 115 -0.38 -14.03 -8.33
C GLU A 115 0.02 -14.67 -7.01
N LYS A 116 1.28 -14.53 -6.61
CA LYS A 116 1.81 -15.18 -5.41
C LYS A 116 1.39 -14.45 -4.14
N THR A 117 1.57 -13.12 -4.10
CA THR A 117 1.40 -12.39 -2.83
C THR A 117 -0.04 -11.94 -2.62
N VAL A 118 -0.62 -11.26 -3.59
CA VAL A 118 -1.96 -10.67 -3.41
C VAL A 118 -3.04 -11.73 -3.39
N LEU A 119 -2.99 -12.68 -4.31
CA LEU A 119 -3.98 -13.75 -4.43
C LEU A 119 -3.60 -15.00 -3.63
N GLY A 120 -2.32 -15.35 -3.58
CA GLY A 120 -1.82 -16.56 -2.91
C GLY A 120 -1.36 -16.36 -1.47
N GLY A 121 -1.09 -15.13 -1.02
CA GLY A 121 -0.57 -14.83 0.32
C GLY A 121 0.89 -15.26 0.53
N GLU A 122 1.59 -15.63 -0.54
CA GLU A 122 2.98 -16.09 -0.51
C GLU A 122 3.96 -14.91 -0.63
N ILE A 123 5.02 -14.91 0.16
CA ILE A 123 6.05 -13.87 0.14
C ILE A 123 7.12 -14.22 -0.89
N ILE A 124 7.49 -13.26 -1.75
CA ILE A 124 8.55 -13.41 -2.74
C ILE A 124 9.87 -12.98 -2.11
N ASP A 125 10.67 -13.93 -1.63
CA ASP A 125 11.89 -13.69 -0.85
C ASP A 125 12.92 -12.80 -1.57
N ARG A 126 13.08 -12.92 -2.89
CA ARG A 126 14.00 -12.09 -3.66
C ARG A 126 13.67 -10.60 -3.69
N LEU A 127 12.43 -10.23 -3.40
CA LEU A 127 11.95 -8.85 -3.40
C LEU A 127 11.90 -8.23 -2.00
N VAL A 128 12.13 -9.00 -0.93
CA VAL A 128 12.15 -8.44 0.43
C VAL A 128 13.51 -7.85 0.78
N TYR A 129 13.51 -6.95 1.76
CA TYR A 129 14.74 -6.37 2.27
C TYR A 129 15.54 -7.40 3.09
N HIS A 130 16.83 -7.53 2.81
CA HIS A 130 17.76 -8.36 3.57
C HIS A 130 18.84 -7.50 4.23
N LEU A 131 19.15 -7.81 5.49
CA LEU A 131 20.23 -7.17 6.22
C LEU A 131 20.97 -8.26 7.02
N ASP A 132 22.30 -8.36 6.86
CA ASP A 132 23.14 -9.34 7.55
C ASP A 132 22.65 -10.79 7.41
N GLY A 133 22.10 -11.14 6.24
CA GLY A 133 21.56 -12.47 5.95
C GLY A 133 20.17 -12.75 6.52
N VAL A 134 19.54 -11.75 7.14
CA VAL A 134 18.17 -11.84 7.67
C VAL A 134 17.19 -11.16 6.71
N ALA A 135 16.12 -11.87 6.35
CA ALA A 135 15.03 -11.32 5.55
C ALA A 135 14.02 -10.55 6.40
N TYR A 136 13.60 -9.39 5.92
CA TYR A 136 12.59 -8.54 6.58
C TYR A 136 11.41 -8.31 5.61
N PRO A 137 10.47 -9.24 5.54
CA PRO A 137 9.34 -9.13 4.60
C PRO A 137 8.35 -8.03 4.97
N ARG A 138 8.21 -7.71 6.27
CA ARG A 138 7.26 -6.70 6.73
C ARG A 138 7.97 -5.38 6.99
N GLN A 139 7.36 -4.29 6.51
CA GLN A 139 7.88 -2.94 6.72
C GLN A 139 8.15 -2.64 8.20
N ALA A 140 7.23 -3.03 9.08
CA ALA A 140 7.35 -2.78 10.52
C ALA A 140 8.55 -3.47 11.17
N ASP A 141 9.05 -4.55 10.56
CA ASP A 141 10.17 -5.34 11.09
C ASP A 141 11.54 -4.82 10.64
N ILE A 142 11.60 -4.04 9.58
CA ILE A 142 12.84 -3.47 9.07
C ILE A 142 13.45 -2.53 10.13
N PRO A 143 14.74 -2.69 10.49
CA PRO A 143 15.37 -1.91 11.56
C PRO A 143 15.28 -0.39 11.38
N PHE A 144 15.26 0.09 10.13
CA PHE A 144 15.07 1.49 9.80
C PHE A 144 13.71 2.01 10.29
N TYR A 145 12.63 1.24 10.09
CA TYR A 145 11.28 1.64 10.50
C TYR A 145 11.01 1.41 11.98
N LYS A 146 11.58 0.35 12.59
CA LYS A 146 11.45 0.08 14.03
C LYS A 146 11.93 1.23 14.92
N LYS A 147 12.88 2.02 14.45
CA LYS A 147 13.43 3.17 15.18
C LYS A 147 12.56 4.43 15.06
N GLN A 148 11.51 4.41 14.23
CA GLN A 148 10.61 5.54 14.04
C GLN A 148 9.42 5.39 14.99
N HIS A 149 9.23 6.37 15.87
CA HIS A 149 8.02 6.50 16.68
C HIS A 149 6.94 7.19 15.85
N ARG A 150 5.82 6.51 15.63
CA ARG A 150 4.64 7.05 14.97
C ARG A 150 3.50 7.21 15.97
#